data_c0e273423cd6f403a764860553866f12
#
_entry.id   c0e273423cd6f403a764860553866f12
#
_cell.length_a   1.000
_cell.length_b   1.000
_cell.length_c   1.000
_cell.angle_alpha   90.00
_cell.angle_beta   90.00
_cell.angle_gamma   90.00
#
_symmetry.space_group_name_H-M   'P 1'
#
loop_
_entity.id
_entity.type
_entity.pdbx_description
1 polymer ?
#
loop_
_entity_poly.entity_id
_entity_poly.type
_entity_poly.pdbx_seq_one_letter_code
_entity_poly.pdbx_strand_id
1 'polypeptide(L)'
;MGVNKVILLGNVGNEPEVRYLERQKCVARIRVATNEYYTNDRGETITQTEWHTVIFWGKAAQNIEKYVHKGTQIYIEGRLQTRSYEDSTKNIHYVTEIIARSFQLLDRANTAAKPAATTESAAPVAPFALENAMSEPLPLEEAPIPF
;
A
#
# COMPACT_ATOMS: atom_id res chain seq x y z
N MET A 1 -21.26 13.93 -16.68
CA MET A 1 -20.30 12.82 -16.58
C MET A 1 -19.37 13.09 -15.40
N GLY A 2 -19.15 12.14 -14.50
CA GLY A 2 -18.31 12.31 -13.32
C GLY A 2 -17.23 11.23 -13.24
N VAL A 3 -16.18 11.47 -12.46
CA VAL A 3 -15.12 10.52 -12.15
C VAL A 3 -15.22 10.14 -10.67
N ASN A 4 -15.18 8.84 -10.39
CA ASN A 4 -15.08 8.31 -9.03
C ASN A 4 -13.99 7.23 -9.04
N LYS A 5 -12.79 7.62 -8.65
CA LYS A 5 -11.62 6.74 -8.60
C LYS A 5 -10.83 6.99 -7.34
N VAL A 6 -10.44 5.91 -6.68
CA VAL A 6 -9.57 5.90 -5.52
C VAL A 6 -8.37 5.02 -5.81
N ILE A 7 -7.20 5.52 -5.45
CA ILE A 7 -5.94 4.78 -5.51
C ILE A 7 -5.36 4.78 -4.10
N LEU A 8 -5.06 3.60 -3.57
CA LEU A 8 -4.43 3.42 -2.27
C LEU A 8 -3.16 2.59 -2.40
N LEU A 9 -2.13 3.01 -1.70
CA LEU A 9 -0.94 2.22 -1.43
C LEU A 9 -0.69 2.25 0.08
N GLY A 10 -0.81 1.11 0.73
CA GLY A 10 -0.69 1.04 2.18
C GLY A 10 -0.53 -0.37 2.70
N ASN A 11 -0.64 -0.52 4.00
CA ASN A 11 -0.49 -1.79 4.69
C ASN A 11 -1.82 -2.26 5.28
N VAL A 12 -2.08 -3.54 5.15
CA VAL A 12 -3.28 -4.18 5.71
C VAL A 12 -3.16 -4.24 7.24
N GLY A 13 -4.17 -3.73 7.94
CA GLY A 13 -4.15 -3.58 9.38
C GLY A 13 -4.80 -4.73 10.17
N ASN A 14 -5.54 -5.60 9.48
CA ASN A 14 -6.23 -6.74 10.08
C ASN A 14 -6.22 -7.95 9.15
N GLU A 15 -6.48 -9.12 9.69
CA GLU A 15 -6.76 -10.27 8.84
C GLU A 15 -8.03 -10.03 8.03
N PRO A 16 -8.10 -10.49 6.77
CA PRO A 16 -9.27 -10.31 5.94
C PRO A 16 -10.53 -10.95 6.54
N GLU A 17 -11.59 -10.20 6.61
CA GLU A 17 -12.91 -10.72 6.97
C GLU A 17 -13.61 -11.18 5.70
N VAL A 18 -13.79 -12.49 5.55
CA VAL A 18 -14.37 -13.08 4.35
C VAL A 18 -15.73 -13.68 4.68
N ARG A 19 -16.69 -13.40 3.82
CA ARG A 19 -18.04 -13.96 3.89
C ARG A 19 -18.42 -14.59 2.57
N TYR A 20 -18.96 -15.79 2.64
CA TYR A 20 -19.55 -16.48 1.50
C TYR A 20 -21.05 -16.27 1.54
N LEU A 21 -21.58 -15.64 0.51
CA LEU A 21 -23.00 -15.40 0.32
C LEU A 21 -23.61 -16.52 -0.53
N GLU A 22 -24.94 -16.55 -0.59
CA GLU A 22 -25.64 -17.48 -1.47
C GLU A 22 -25.17 -17.36 -2.93
N ARG A 23 -25.21 -18.46 -3.67
CA ARG A 23 -24.72 -18.58 -5.05
C ARG A 23 -23.23 -18.36 -5.24
N GLN A 24 -22.40 -18.81 -4.30
CA GLN A 24 -20.94 -18.74 -4.37
C GLN A 24 -20.35 -17.30 -4.50
N LYS A 25 -21.09 -16.29 -4.11
CA LYS A 25 -20.58 -14.94 -4.04
C LYS A 25 -19.70 -14.79 -2.79
N CYS A 26 -18.46 -14.41 -3.00
CA CYS A 26 -17.51 -14.14 -1.93
C CYS A 26 -17.33 -12.64 -1.78
N VAL A 27 -17.27 -12.17 -0.54
CA VAL A 27 -16.98 -10.78 -0.17
C VAL A 27 -15.87 -10.79 0.86
N ALA A 28 -14.82 -9.99 0.63
CA ALA A 28 -13.76 -9.79 1.60
C ALA A 28 -13.69 -8.31 2.00
N ARG A 29 -13.51 -8.07 3.29
CA ARG A 29 -13.28 -6.74 3.86
C ARG A 29 -11.92 -6.70 4.52
N ILE A 30 -11.13 -5.67 4.17
CA ILE A 30 -9.87 -5.36 4.83
C ILE A 30 -9.83 -3.90 5.24
N ARG A 31 -8.98 -3.59 6.21
CA ARG A 31 -8.62 -2.21 6.56
C ARG A 31 -7.20 -1.94 6.10
N VAL A 32 -7.01 -0.85 5.39
CA VAL A 32 -5.70 -0.44 4.86
C VAL A 32 -5.30 0.87 5.51
N ALA A 33 -4.10 0.91 6.07
CA ALA A 33 -3.50 2.11 6.63
C ALA A 33 -2.64 2.81 5.59
N THR A 34 -2.88 4.11 5.43
CA THR A 34 -1.99 5.02 4.71
C THR A 34 -1.37 6.00 5.68
N ASN A 35 -0.07 6.17 5.64
CA ASN A 35 0.66 7.06 6.54
C ASN A 35 1.13 8.29 5.78
N GLU A 36 0.86 9.44 6.34
CA GLU A 36 1.40 10.72 5.90
C GLU A 36 2.36 11.26 6.95
N TYR A 37 3.44 11.86 6.49
CA TYR A 37 4.45 12.46 7.34
C TYR A 37 4.51 13.95 7.05
N TYR A 38 4.38 14.76 8.08
CA TYR A 38 4.60 16.20 7.97
C TYR A 38 5.42 16.73 9.12
N THR A 39 6.12 17.82 8.89
CA THR A 39 6.91 18.49 9.92
C THR A 39 6.11 19.66 10.49
N ASN A 40 5.95 19.70 11.80
CA ASN A 40 5.29 20.82 12.48
C ASN A 40 6.23 22.04 12.58
N ASP A 41 5.69 23.16 13.08
CA ASP A 41 6.42 24.41 13.27
C ASP A 41 7.60 24.31 14.24
N ARG A 42 7.67 23.23 15.00
CA ARG A 42 8.76 22.94 15.95
C ARG A 42 9.85 22.06 15.35
N GLY A 43 9.75 21.68 14.08
CA GLY A 43 10.68 20.80 13.39
C GLY A 43 10.53 19.32 13.73
N GLU A 44 9.43 18.92 14.38
CA GLU A 44 9.14 17.51 14.72
C GLU A 44 8.39 16.85 13.58
N THR A 45 8.78 15.63 13.24
CA THR A 45 8.05 14.81 12.25
C THR A 45 6.86 14.15 12.91
N ILE A 46 5.68 14.47 12.42
CA ILE A 46 4.40 13.89 12.86
C ILE A 46 3.93 12.90 11.81
N THR A 47 3.51 11.72 12.27
CA THR A 47 2.92 10.69 11.43
C THR A 47 1.41 10.72 11.62
N GLN A 48 0.68 10.89 10.53
CA GLN A 48 -0.77 10.77 10.52
C GLN A 48 -1.17 9.51 9.74
N THR A 49 -1.94 8.65 10.39
CA THR A 49 -2.42 7.39 9.78
C THR A 49 -3.90 7.52 9.48
N GLU A 50 -4.27 7.26 8.23
CA GLU A 50 -5.65 7.17 7.80
C GLU A 50 -6.02 5.71 7.54
N TRP A 51 -7.17 5.29 8.06
CA TRP A 51 -7.67 3.94 7.91
C TRP A 51 -8.79 3.88 6.88
N HIS A 52 -8.60 3.06 5.86
CA HIS A 52 -9.57 2.87 4.79
C HIS A 52 -10.19 1.48 4.87
N THR A 53 -11.49 1.42 4.76
CA THR A 53 -12.21 0.14 4.63
C THR A 53 -12.37 -0.19 3.15
N VAL A 54 -11.86 -1.33 2.74
CA VAL A 54 -11.86 -1.78 1.34
C VAL A 54 -12.62 -3.10 1.22
N ILE A 55 -13.52 -3.14 0.25
CA ILE A 55 -14.39 -4.29 -0.04
C ILE A 55 -14.00 -4.89 -1.38
N PHE A 56 -13.82 -6.19 -1.39
CA PHE A 56 -13.54 -7.00 -2.57
C PHE A 56 -14.68 -7.98 -2.84
N TRP A 57 -14.98 -8.20 -4.10
CA TRP A 57 -16.06 -9.09 -4.53
C TRP A 57 -15.54 -10.23 -5.39
N GLY A 58 -16.19 -11.39 -5.27
CA GLY A 58 -15.98 -12.53 -6.16
C GLY A 58 -14.56 -13.09 -6.09
N LYS A 59 -13.93 -13.30 -7.23
CA LYS A 59 -12.59 -13.89 -7.33
C LYS A 59 -11.53 -13.03 -6.63
N ALA A 60 -11.67 -11.72 -6.66
CA ALA A 60 -10.76 -10.82 -5.94
C ALA A 60 -10.82 -11.08 -4.42
N ALA A 61 -12.02 -11.27 -3.87
CA ALA A 61 -12.20 -11.61 -2.46
C ALA A 61 -11.55 -12.95 -2.07
N GLN A 62 -11.64 -13.96 -2.92
CA GLN A 62 -10.98 -15.25 -2.71
C GLN A 62 -9.45 -15.11 -2.73
N ASN A 63 -8.92 -14.28 -3.61
CA ASN A 63 -7.48 -14.02 -3.66
C ASN A 63 -7.01 -13.24 -2.41
N ILE A 64 -7.80 -12.30 -1.93
CA ILE A 64 -7.53 -11.58 -0.68
C ILE A 64 -7.48 -12.56 0.50
N GLU A 65 -8.44 -13.46 0.61
CA GLU A 65 -8.46 -14.51 1.64
C GLU A 65 -7.19 -15.38 1.62
N LYS A 66 -6.75 -15.75 0.42
CA LYS A 66 -5.65 -16.69 0.23
C LYS A 66 -4.27 -16.08 0.42
N TYR A 67 -4.06 -14.85 0.01
CA TYR A 67 -2.73 -14.25 -0.10
C TYR A 67 -2.47 -13.07 0.81
N VAL A 68 -3.50 -12.46 1.39
CA VAL A 68 -3.38 -11.24 2.19
C VAL A 68 -3.47 -11.55 3.67
N HIS A 69 -2.53 -11.01 4.43
CA HIS A 69 -2.47 -11.10 5.87
C HIS A 69 -2.26 -9.70 6.47
N LYS A 70 -2.45 -9.59 7.78
CA LYS A 70 -2.10 -8.38 8.51
C LYS A 70 -0.63 -8.00 8.23
N GLY A 71 -0.40 -6.74 7.85
CA GLY A 71 0.92 -6.21 7.52
C GLY A 71 1.28 -6.25 6.04
N THR A 72 0.55 -7.00 5.20
CA THR A 72 0.76 -7.06 3.75
C THR A 72 0.70 -5.67 3.12
N GLN A 73 1.69 -5.32 2.30
CA GLN A 73 1.67 -4.10 1.51
C GLN A 73 0.86 -4.32 0.24
N ILE A 74 -0.12 -3.46 0.00
CA ILE A 74 -1.07 -3.63 -1.09
C ILE A 74 -1.31 -2.31 -1.83
N TYR A 75 -1.37 -2.40 -3.16
CA TYR A 75 -1.85 -1.35 -4.05
C TYR A 75 -3.27 -1.68 -4.49
N ILE A 76 -4.17 -0.71 -4.40
CA ILE A 76 -5.59 -0.90 -4.70
C ILE A 76 -6.07 0.24 -5.59
N GLU A 77 -6.83 -0.11 -6.62
CA GLU A 77 -7.65 0.82 -7.38
C GLU A 77 -9.13 0.47 -7.22
N GLY A 78 -9.94 1.47 -6.99
CA GLY A 78 -11.37 1.28 -6.80
C GLY A 78 -12.16 2.56 -6.90
N ARG A 79 -13.33 2.57 -6.28
CA ARG A 79 -14.22 3.72 -6.20
C ARG A 79 -14.74 3.90 -4.77
N LEU A 80 -15.06 5.13 -4.41
CA LEU A 80 -15.79 5.42 -3.17
C LEU A 80 -17.24 5.03 -3.30
N GLN A 81 -17.77 4.45 -2.24
CA GLN A 81 -19.18 4.17 -2.09
C GLN A 81 -19.61 4.47 -0.66
N THR A 82 -20.63 5.28 -0.51
CA THR A 82 -21.27 5.53 0.78
C THR A 82 -22.58 4.78 0.83
N ARG A 83 -22.81 4.05 1.91
CA ARG A 83 -24.08 3.40 2.21
C ARG A 83 -24.59 3.83 3.58
N SER A 84 -25.86 3.79 3.77
CA SER A 84 -26.48 3.99 5.07
C SER A 84 -27.01 2.68 5.63
N TYR A 85 -26.97 2.56 6.94
CA TYR A 85 -27.63 1.47 7.66
C TYR A 85 -28.30 2.04 8.91
N GLU A 86 -29.35 1.39 9.34
CA GLU A 86 -30.08 1.71 10.56
C GLU A 86 -29.64 0.77 11.67
N ASP A 87 -29.29 1.32 12.83
CA ASP A 87 -28.94 0.51 13.99
C ASP A 87 -30.20 0.08 14.77
N SER A 88 -30.02 -0.73 15.80
CA SER A 88 -31.10 -1.22 16.67
C SER A 88 -31.85 -0.09 17.41
N THR A 89 -31.27 1.11 17.47
CA THR A 89 -31.87 2.31 18.10
C THR A 89 -32.54 3.24 17.09
N LYS A 90 -32.71 2.79 15.82
CA LYS A 90 -33.30 3.55 14.70
C LYS A 90 -32.51 4.78 14.28
N ASN A 91 -31.22 4.85 14.59
CA ASN A 91 -30.32 5.88 14.08
C ASN A 91 -29.75 5.45 12.73
N ILE A 92 -29.74 6.40 11.80
CA ILE A 92 -29.14 6.17 10.48
C ILE A 92 -27.65 6.51 10.54
N HIS A 93 -26.83 5.53 10.20
CA HIS A 93 -25.38 5.68 10.09
C HIS A 93 -24.94 5.61 8.64
N TYR A 94 -23.99 6.45 8.28
CA TYR A 94 -23.38 6.46 6.96
C TYR A 94 -21.98 5.86 7.04
N VAL A 95 -21.69 4.93 6.15
CA VAL A 95 -20.37 4.30 6.04
C VAL A 95 -19.84 4.52 4.65
N THR A 96 -18.64 5.08 4.56
CA THR A 96 -17.92 5.26 3.31
C THR A 96 -16.88 4.15 3.18
N GLU A 97 -16.99 3.38 2.11
CA GLU A 97 -16.15 2.24 1.82
C GLU A 97 -15.56 2.41 0.41
N ILE A 98 -14.45 1.72 0.18
CA ILE A 98 -13.82 1.66 -1.13
C ILE A 98 -14.14 0.29 -1.73
N ILE A 99 -14.79 0.31 -2.88
CA ILE A 99 -15.06 -0.90 -3.64
C ILE A 99 -13.89 -1.12 -4.60
N ALA A 100 -13.09 -2.13 -4.32
CA ALA A 100 -11.92 -2.45 -5.12
C ALA A 100 -12.32 -3.00 -6.49
N ARG A 101 -11.63 -2.54 -7.53
CA ARG A 101 -11.73 -3.06 -8.90
C ARG A 101 -10.52 -3.90 -9.26
N SER A 102 -9.35 -3.45 -8.85
CA SER A 102 -8.09 -4.15 -9.03
C SER A 102 -7.18 -3.95 -7.83
N PHE A 103 -6.28 -4.88 -7.62
CA PHE A 103 -5.27 -4.78 -6.58
C PHE A 103 -3.99 -5.51 -6.99
N GLN A 104 -2.89 -5.13 -6.37
CA GLN A 104 -1.59 -5.77 -6.52
C GLN A 104 -0.91 -5.88 -5.17
N LEU A 105 -0.40 -7.05 -4.86
CA LEU A 105 0.41 -7.28 -3.67
C LEU A 105 1.84 -6.84 -3.95
N LEU A 106 2.39 -6.03 -3.05
CA LEU A 106 3.73 -5.46 -3.17
C LEU A 106 4.70 -6.06 -2.15
N ASP A 107 4.22 -6.91 -1.27
CA ASP A 107 5.12 -7.68 -0.43
C ASP A 107 6.04 -8.47 -1.34
N ARG A 108 7.33 -8.20 -1.21
CA ARG A 108 8.32 -9.14 -1.68
C ARG A 108 7.93 -10.46 -1.07
N ALA A 109 7.60 -11.43 -1.92
CA ALA A 109 7.58 -12.79 -1.48
C ALA A 109 8.88 -12.97 -0.70
N ASN A 110 8.77 -13.08 0.61
CA ASN A 110 9.83 -13.61 1.43
C ASN A 110 9.93 -15.07 1.01
N THR A 111 10.47 -15.29 -0.18
CA THR A 111 11.17 -16.51 -0.43
C THR A 111 12.29 -16.46 0.57
N ALA A 112 12.00 -16.94 1.78
CA ALA A 112 13.00 -17.56 2.59
C ALA A 112 13.52 -18.75 1.76
N ALA A 113 14.23 -18.46 0.69
CA ALA A 113 15.21 -19.33 0.15
C ALA A 113 16.23 -19.43 1.27
N LYS A 114 16.06 -20.46 2.07
CA LYS A 114 17.11 -21.04 2.90
C LYS A 114 18.38 -20.90 2.09
N PRO A 115 19.42 -20.17 2.53
CA PRO A 115 20.68 -20.17 1.84
C PRO A 115 21.20 -21.61 1.94
N ALA A 116 21.15 -22.32 0.83
CA ALA A 116 21.95 -23.50 0.70
C ALA A 116 23.40 -23.02 0.81
N ALA A 117 24.02 -23.38 1.89
CA ALA A 117 25.46 -23.25 2.04
C ALA A 117 26.12 -24.01 0.90
N THR A 118 26.67 -23.28 -0.05
CA THR A 118 27.69 -23.82 -0.94
C THR A 118 28.91 -22.98 -0.70
N THR A 119 29.75 -23.53 0.09
CA THR A 119 31.18 -23.28 0.14
C THR A 119 31.70 -23.38 -1.28
N GLU A 120 32.33 -22.35 -1.80
CA GLU A 120 33.69 -22.47 -2.31
C GLU A 120 34.07 -21.28 -3.17
N SER A 121 35.28 -20.87 -2.87
CA SER A 121 36.29 -20.25 -3.69
C SER A 121 36.31 -18.71 -3.72
N ALA A 122 37.15 -18.26 -2.81
CA ALA A 122 37.80 -16.96 -2.88
C ALA A 122 38.67 -16.82 -4.13
N ALA A 123 38.42 -15.78 -4.90
CA ALA A 123 39.46 -15.19 -5.73
C ALA A 123 39.64 -13.74 -5.30
N PRO A 124 40.84 -13.29 -4.97
CA PRO A 124 41.09 -11.92 -4.59
C PRO A 124 41.09 -11.03 -5.82
N VAL A 125 40.15 -10.09 -5.85
CA VAL A 125 40.23 -9.02 -6.83
C VAL A 125 40.97 -7.85 -6.18
N ALA A 126 42.06 -7.47 -6.81
CA ALA A 126 42.96 -6.38 -6.42
C ALA A 126 42.22 -5.05 -6.29
N PRO A 127 42.67 -4.15 -5.42
CA PRO A 127 42.08 -2.83 -5.29
C PRO A 127 42.45 -1.95 -6.51
N PHE A 128 41.43 -1.46 -7.18
CA PHE A 128 41.63 -0.42 -8.16
C PHE A 128 41.82 0.91 -7.44
N ALA A 129 42.94 1.53 -7.76
CA ALA A 129 43.36 2.81 -7.23
C ALA A 129 42.39 3.92 -7.58
N LEU A 130 42.13 4.75 -6.59
CA LEU A 130 41.53 6.05 -6.75
C LEU A 130 42.46 6.91 -7.60
N GLU A 131 41.98 7.37 -8.73
CA GLU A 131 42.56 8.50 -9.40
C GLU A 131 41.56 9.64 -9.41
N ASN A 132 42.00 10.72 -8.77
CA ASN A 132 41.37 12.02 -8.70
C ASN A 132 40.95 12.54 -10.07
N ALA A 133 39.64 12.84 -10.20
CA ALA A 133 39.21 13.85 -11.14
C ALA A 133 38.39 14.89 -10.38
N MET A 134 39.01 15.99 -10.10
CA MET A 134 38.37 17.23 -9.74
C MET A 134 37.41 17.60 -10.85
N SER A 135 36.11 17.62 -10.53
CA SER A 135 35.10 18.23 -11.40
C SER A 135 34.58 19.46 -10.69
N GLU A 136 34.76 20.56 -11.31
CA GLU A 136 34.26 21.88 -10.93
C GLU A 136 32.74 21.88 -10.73
N PRO A 137 32.21 22.68 -9.81
CA PRO A 137 30.79 22.87 -9.69
C PRO A 137 30.27 23.73 -10.85
N LEU A 138 29.30 23.18 -11.57
CA LEU A 138 28.53 23.93 -12.56
C LEU A 138 27.69 25.00 -11.85
N PRO A 139 27.59 26.22 -12.38
CA PRO A 139 26.74 27.25 -11.80
C PRO A 139 25.26 26.90 -11.95
N LEU A 140 24.56 26.99 -10.84
CA LEU A 140 23.09 26.94 -10.79
C LEU A 140 22.53 28.16 -11.55
N GLU A 141 22.06 27.94 -12.74
CA GLU A 141 21.25 28.90 -13.45
C GLU A 141 19.83 28.80 -12.94
N GLU A 142 19.46 29.79 -12.17
CA GLU A 142 18.14 29.97 -11.59
C GLU A 142 17.16 30.34 -12.73
N ALA A 143 16.36 29.38 -13.17
CA ALA A 143 15.28 29.65 -14.09
C ALA A 143 14.08 30.22 -13.31
N PRO A 144 13.53 31.36 -13.72
CA PRO A 144 12.35 31.91 -13.07
C PRO A 144 11.12 31.03 -13.36
N ILE A 145 10.42 30.69 -12.29
CA ILE A 145 9.16 29.98 -12.35
C ILE A 145 8.10 30.94 -12.88
N PRO A 146 7.43 30.65 -14.00
CA PRO A 146 6.29 31.46 -14.42
C PRO A 146 5.05 31.07 -13.59
N PHE A 147 4.48 32.09 -13.00
CA PHE A 147 3.15 31.99 -12.40
C PHE A 147 2.08 32.04 -13.49
#